data_2d5b523096d813dce5e7fe24ccd6ebaa
#
_entry.id   2d5b523096d813dce5e7fe24ccd6ebaa
#
_cell.length_a   1.000
_cell.length_b   1.000
_cell.length_c   1.000
_cell.angle_alpha   90.00
_cell.angle_beta   90.00
_cell.angle_gamma   90.00
#
_symmetry.space_group_name_H-M   'P 1'
#
loop_
_entity.id
_entity.type
_entity.pdbx_description
1 polymer ?
#
loop_
_entity_poly.entity_id
_entity_poly.type
_entity_poly.pdbx_seq_one_letter_code
_entity_poly.pdbx_strand_id
1 'polypeptide(L)'
;MGDTALIRGVAARAKALRPAIRIVGVVAEQAPAYYLSWQQGAAVETDSANTIADGLAVRRPLGPNVAAIRALVDEVERVSEQEMLAAIARLHVDERVTAEPAGAAAAAAWLKRGGPEHSAVVLVTGGNIAPDVLQAALSISRNPTAEPEH
;
A
#
# COMPACT_ATOMS: atom_id res chain seq x y z
N MET A 1 -1.95 3.81 -1.47
CA MET A 1 -2.44 5.11 -1.98
C MET A 1 -3.65 5.52 -1.17
N GLY A 2 -3.53 6.54 -0.35
CA GLY A 2 -4.69 7.20 0.24
C GLY A 2 -5.28 8.19 -0.76
N ASP A 3 -5.31 9.50 -0.43
CA ASP A 3 -5.83 10.53 -1.35
C ASP A 3 -4.93 10.84 -2.57
N THR A 4 -4.00 9.98 -2.87
CA THR A 4 -3.11 9.97 -4.05
C THR A 4 -2.13 11.14 -4.18
N ALA A 5 -2.11 12.11 -3.28
CA ALA A 5 -1.24 13.29 -3.41
C ALA A 5 0.25 12.91 -3.52
N LEU A 6 0.72 12.03 -2.62
CA LEU A 6 2.11 11.58 -2.61
C LEU A 6 2.48 10.85 -3.91
N ILE A 7 1.70 9.85 -4.30
CA ILE A 7 2.04 9.04 -5.49
C ILE A 7 1.99 9.87 -6.77
N ARG A 8 1.06 10.82 -6.89
CA ARG A 8 1.00 11.74 -8.04
C ARG A 8 2.26 12.58 -8.16
N GLY A 9 2.72 13.18 -7.04
CA GLY A 9 3.93 13.99 -7.02
C GLY A 9 5.19 13.18 -7.34
N VAL A 10 5.36 12.02 -6.67
CA VAL A 10 6.50 11.13 -6.89
C VAL A 10 6.51 10.59 -8.32
N ALA A 11 5.39 10.08 -8.82
CA ALA A 11 5.28 9.51 -10.15
C ALA A 11 5.56 10.55 -11.25
N ALA A 12 4.97 11.74 -11.14
CA ALA A 12 5.21 12.83 -12.09
C ALA A 12 6.71 13.18 -12.16
N ARG A 13 7.38 13.32 -11.00
CA ARG A 13 8.80 13.65 -10.98
C ARG A 13 9.67 12.50 -11.46
N ALA A 14 9.39 11.29 -11.03
CA ALA A 14 10.17 10.11 -11.42
C ALA A 14 10.08 9.86 -12.94
N LYS A 15 8.88 9.91 -13.52
CA LYS A 15 8.69 9.76 -14.97
C LYS A 15 9.30 10.91 -15.79
N ALA A 16 9.31 12.13 -15.26
CA ALA A 16 10.01 13.25 -15.90
C ALA A 16 11.52 13.03 -15.97
N LEU A 17 12.11 12.38 -14.97
CA LEU A 17 13.55 12.07 -14.94
C LEU A 17 13.89 10.78 -15.70
N ARG A 18 13.04 9.79 -15.62
CA ARG A 18 13.19 8.48 -16.27
C ARG A 18 11.83 8.01 -16.80
N PRO A 19 11.48 8.30 -18.05
CA PRO A 19 10.16 7.97 -18.62
C PRO A 19 9.83 6.47 -18.56
N ALA A 20 10.82 5.59 -18.61
CA ALA A 20 10.65 4.15 -18.54
C ALA A 20 10.46 3.59 -17.12
N ILE A 21 10.51 4.44 -16.07
CA ILE A 21 10.29 3.96 -14.71
C ILE A 21 8.85 3.47 -14.54
N ARG A 22 8.72 2.29 -13.95
CA ARG A 22 7.41 1.72 -13.62
C ARG A 22 6.98 2.17 -12.23
N ILE A 23 5.76 2.67 -12.12
CA ILE A 23 5.16 3.14 -10.88
C ILE A 23 4.03 2.18 -10.49
N VAL A 24 4.13 1.58 -9.33
CA VAL A 24 3.11 0.70 -8.75
C VAL A 24 2.46 1.42 -7.57
N GLY A 25 1.15 1.59 -7.64
CA GLY A 25 0.35 2.09 -6.52
C GLY A 25 -0.16 0.92 -5.68
N VAL A 26 -0.29 1.13 -4.37
CA VAL A 26 -0.81 0.09 -3.47
C VAL A 26 -1.98 0.65 -2.66
N VAL A 27 -3.06 -0.12 -2.56
CA VAL A 27 -4.22 0.17 -1.71
C VAL A 27 -4.47 -0.99 -0.74
N ALA A 28 -5.20 -0.73 0.35
CA ALA A 28 -5.70 -1.81 1.20
C ALA A 28 -6.82 -2.57 0.49
N GLU A 29 -6.87 -3.88 0.63
CA GLU A 29 -7.91 -4.74 0.04
C GLU A 29 -9.30 -4.36 0.54
N GLN A 30 -9.42 -3.97 1.80
CA GLN A 30 -10.67 -3.53 2.42
C GLN A 30 -11.04 -2.07 2.14
N ALA A 31 -10.18 -1.33 1.40
CA ALA A 31 -10.44 0.04 0.94
C ALA A 31 -10.09 0.19 -0.56
N PRO A 32 -10.78 -0.54 -1.46
CA PRO A 32 -10.37 -0.71 -2.86
C PRO A 32 -10.82 0.43 -3.79
N ALA A 33 -11.43 1.50 -3.28
CA ALA A 33 -12.08 2.51 -4.12
C ALA A 33 -11.16 3.10 -5.21
N TYR A 34 -9.90 3.42 -4.90
CA TYR A 34 -8.95 3.90 -5.90
C TYR A 34 -8.47 2.80 -6.86
N TYR A 35 -8.42 1.53 -6.44
CA TYR A 35 -8.14 0.40 -7.34
C TYR A 35 -9.25 0.25 -8.38
N LEU A 36 -10.50 0.21 -7.93
CA LEU A 36 -11.68 0.08 -8.80
C LEU A 36 -11.80 1.29 -9.75
N SER A 37 -11.58 2.49 -9.22
CA SER A 37 -11.58 3.73 -10.00
C SER A 37 -10.50 3.74 -11.08
N TRP A 38 -9.29 3.27 -10.74
CA TRP A 38 -8.18 3.17 -11.68
C TRP A 38 -8.50 2.18 -12.81
N GLN A 39 -9.09 1.03 -12.49
CA GLN A 39 -9.51 0.05 -13.50
C GLN A 39 -10.59 0.60 -14.43
N GLN A 40 -11.63 1.23 -13.87
CA GLN A 40 -12.75 1.75 -14.66
C GLN A 40 -12.44 3.06 -15.39
N GLY A 41 -11.45 3.81 -14.94
CA GLY A 41 -11.13 5.14 -15.48
C GLY A 41 -12.08 6.25 -15.03
N ALA A 42 -12.94 5.98 -14.06
CA ALA A 42 -13.89 6.91 -13.46
C ALA A 42 -13.93 6.72 -11.94
N ALA A 43 -14.37 7.73 -11.20
CA ALA A 43 -14.51 7.63 -9.75
C ALA A 43 -15.57 6.58 -9.37
N VAL A 44 -15.17 5.57 -8.60
CA VAL A 44 -16.01 4.51 -8.05
C VAL A 44 -16.02 4.64 -6.54
N GLU A 45 -17.18 4.81 -5.94
CA GLU A 45 -17.36 4.83 -4.51
C GLU A 45 -17.56 3.40 -3.98
N THR A 46 -17.17 3.17 -2.71
CA THR A 46 -17.40 1.91 -1.99
C THR A 46 -18.23 2.17 -0.75
N ASP A 47 -19.00 1.16 -0.31
CA ASP A 47 -19.86 1.27 0.88
C ASP A 47 -19.03 1.37 2.17
N SER A 48 -17.83 0.81 2.17
CA SER A 48 -16.93 0.81 3.33
C SER A 48 -15.48 1.02 2.91
N ALA A 49 -14.63 1.35 3.89
CA ALA A 49 -13.17 1.35 3.81
C ALA A 49 -12.64 0.91 5.18
N ASN A 50 -13.03 -0.31 5.60
CA ASN A 50 -12.73 -0.84 6.92
C ASN A 50 -11.34 -1.49 6.93
N THR A 51 -10.30 -0.69 7.11
CA THR A 51 -8.90 -1.13 7.14
C THR A 51 -8.17 -0.55 8.34
N ILE A 52 -7.19 -1.29 8.88
CA ILE A 52 -6.25 -0.78 9.91
C ILE A 52 -5.33 0.32 9.36
N ALA A 53 -5.28 0.47 8.05
CA ALA A 53 -4.46 1.47 7.38
C ALA A 53 -5.25 2.77 7.16
N ASP A 54 -5.44 3.58 8.21
CA ASP A 54 -6.22 4.83 8.16
C ASP A 54 -5.84 5.74 6.99
N GLY A 55 -4.55 5.88 6.72
CA GLY A 55 -4.06 6.67 5.59
C GLY A 55 -4.46 6.13 4.20
N LEU A 56 -5.02 4.92 4.12
CA LEU A 56 -5.54 4.29 2.89
C LEU A 56 -7.07 4.19 2.88
N ALA A 57 -7.77 4.56 3.96
CA ALA A 57 -9.20 4.37 4.15
C ALA A 57 -10.04 5.36 3.33
N VAL A 58 -9.98 5.30 2.01
CA VAL A 58 -10.71 6.18 1.11
C VAL A 58 -11.90 5.46 0.49
N ARG A 59 -13.11 6.01 0.69
CA ARG A 59 -14.37 5.51 0.11
C ARG A 59 -14.78 6.22 -1.17
N ARG A 60 -14.45 7.51 -1.27
CA ARG A 60 -14.93 8.42 -2.35
C ARG A 60 -13.76 9.06 -3.07
N PRO A 61 -13.22 8.39 -4.08
CA PRO A 61 -12.18 8.95 -4.93
C PRO A 61 -12.65 10.21 -5.66
N LEU A 62 -11.76 11.18 -5.78
CA LEU A 62 -12.04 12.38 -6.57
C LEU A 62 -11.69 12.13 -8.05
N GLY A 63 -12.61 12.48 -8.96
CA GLY A 63 -12.42 12.30 -10.41
C GLY A 63 -11.08 12.84 -10.94
N PRO A 64 -10.66 14.07 -10.61
CA PRO A 64 -9.35 14.59 -11.01
C PRO A 64 -8.16 13.75 -10.51
N ASN A 65 -8.26 13.18 -9.31
CA ASN A 65 -7.23 12.29 -8.76
C ASN A 65 -7.17 10.97 -9.52
N VAL A 66 -8.33 10.41 -9.88
CA VAL A 66 -8.42 9.20 -10.70
C VAL A 66 -7.79 9.41 -12.07
N ALA A 67 -8.10 10.51 -12.74
CA ALA A 67 -7.49 10.85 -14.04
C ALA A 67 -5.97 10.97 -13.92
N ALA A 68 -5.47 11.61 -12.87
CA ALA A 68 -4.03 11.79 -12.66
C ALA A 68 -3.30 10.46 -12.39
N ILE A 69 -3.83 9.58 -11.54
CA ILE A 69 -3.20 8.28 -11.30
C ILE A 69 -3.28 7.37 -12.52
N ARG A 70 -4.33 7.45 -13.33
CA ARG A 70 -4.40 6.72 -14.60
C ARG A 70 -3.31 7.12 -15.58
N ALA A 71 -2.91 8.38 -15.60
CA ALA A 71 -1.86 8.88 -16.46
C ALA A 71 -0.44 8.57 -15.95
N LEU A 72 -0.26 8.41 -14.64
CA LEU A 72 1.07 8.36 -14.01
C LEU A 72 1.43 7.00 -13.43
N VAL A 73 0.45 6.17 -13.08
CA VAL A 73 0.62 4.89 -12.38
C VAL A 73 0.40 3.75 -13.35
N ASP A 74 1.39 2.87 -13.46
CA ASP A 74 1.39 1.77 -14.44
C ASP A 74 0.61 0.54 -13.95
N GLU A 75 0.49 0.41 -12.62
CA GLU A 75 -0.21 -0.70 -11.97
C GLU A 75 -0.72 -0.28 -10.59
N VAL A 76 -1.85 -0.87 -10.17
CA VAL A 76 -2.35 -0.73 -8.79
C VAL A 76 -2.57 -2.11 -8.20
N GLU A 77 -2.00 -2.34 -7.01
CA GLU A 77 -2.12 -3.58 -6.26
C GLU A 77 -2.96 -3.41 -5.00
N ARG A 78 -3.48 -4.54 -4.53
CA ARG A 78 -4.18 -4.64 -3.25
C ARG A 78 -3.38 -5.50 -2.29
N VAL A 79 -3.30 -5.05 -1.04
CA VAL A 79 -2.68 -5.80 0.07
C VAL A 79 -3.71 -5.99 1.18
N SER A 80 -3.68 -7.17 1.77
CA SER A 80 -4.53 -7.52 2.91
C SER A 80 -3.99 -6.93 4.21
N GLU A 81 -4.82 -6.93 5.26
CA GLU A 81 -4.44 -6.55 6.62
C GLU A 81 -3.26 -7.42 7.12
N GLN A 82 -3.33 -8.72 6.87
CA GLN A 82 -2.27 -9.66 7.28
C GLN A 82 -0.94 -9.40 6.55
N GLU A 83 -0.99 -9.12 5.25
CA GLU A 83 0.22 -8.76 4.48
C GLU A 83 0.84 -7.47 5.00
N MET A 84 0.03 -6.47 5.37
CA MET A 84 0.53 -5.24 5.99
C MET A 84 1.15 -5.49 7.37
N LEU A 85 0.51 -6.28 8.22
CA LEU A 85 1.06 -6.65 9.53
C LEU A 85 2.37 -7.44 9.40
N ALA A 86 2.46 -8.37 8.46
CA ALA A 86 3.69 -9.10 8.19
C ALA A 86 4.82 -8.17 7.70
N ALA A 87 4.49 -7.19 6.85
CA ALA A 87 5.46 -6.19 6.39
C ALA A 87 5.94 -5.28 7.52
N ILE A 88 5.04 -4.85 8.43
CA ILE A 88 5.42 -4.08 9.63
C ILE A 88 6.40 -4.88 10.48
N ALA A 89 6.11 -6.17 10.73
CA ALA A 89 6.99 -7.03 11.51
C ALA A 89 8.39 -7.14 10.88
N ARG A 90 8.47 -7.38 9.57
CA ARG A 90 9.73 -7.46 8.84
C ARG A 90 10.50 -6.15 8.88
N LEU A 91 9.87 -5.03 8.59
CA LEU A 91 10.49 -3.71 8.68
C LEU A 91 11.03 -3.42 10.08
N HIS A 92 10.25 -3.76 11.12
CA HIS A 92 10.65 -3.51 12.50
C HIS A 92 11.83 -4.38 12.96
N VAL A 93 11.78 -5.68 12.67
CA VAL A 93 12.77 -6.66 13.13
C VAL A 93 14.04 -6.63 12.29
N ASP A 94 13.90 -6.67 10.97
CA ASP A 94 15.04 -6.84 10.07
C ASP A 94 15.70 -5.48 9.76
N GLU A 95 14.90 -4.41 9.55
CA GLU A 95 15.39 -3.11 9.10
C GLU A 95 15.43 -2.05 10.21
N ARG A 96 14.88 -2.36 11.40
CA ARG A 96 14.74 -1.43 12.53
C ARG A 96 13.93 -0.17 12.16
N VAL A 97 13.00 -0.32 11.23
CA VAL A 97 12.08 0.73 10.79
C VAL A 97 10.69 0.45 11.33
N THR A 98 10.15 1.36 12.13
CA THR A 98 8.77 1.27 12.59
C THR A 98 7.87 2.03 11.63
N ALA A 99 7.01 1.32 10.92
CA ALA A 99 6.03 1.89 10.00
C ALA A 99 4.60 1.64 10.51
N GLU A 100 3.71 2.59 10.28
CA GLU A 100 2.27 2.38 10.43
C GLU A 100 1.72 1.54 9.26
N PRO A 101 0.51 0.94 9.35
CA PRO A 101 -0.03 0.08 8.29
C PRO A 101 -0.06 0.74 6.92
N ALA A 102 -0.51 1.99 6.83
CA ALA A 102 -0.52 2.73 5.56
C ALA A 102 0.89 2.95 5.00
N GLY A 103 1.88 3.18 5.89
CA GLY A 103 3.29 3.34 5.54
C GLY A 103 3.95 2.05 5.09
N ALA A 104 3.51 0.89 5.59
CA ALA A 104 4.05 -0.42 5.26
C ALA A 104 3.44 -1.05 4.00
N ALA A 105 2.36 -0.50 3.45
CA ALA A 105 1.61 -1.11 2.35
C ALA A 105 2.46 -1.41 1.10
N ALA A 106 3.41 -0.52 0.76
CA ALA A 106 4.30 -0.75 -0.37
C ALA A 106 5.28 -1.91 -0.10
N ALA A 107 5.76 -2.06 1.14
CA ALA A 107 6.58 -3.18 1.56
C ALA A 107 5.78 -4.50 1.54
N ALA A 108 4.50 -4.45 1.93
CA ALA A 108 3.61 -5.61 1.86
C ALA A 108 3.45 -6.11 0.41
N ALA A 109 3.18 -5.21 -0.53
CA ALA A 109 3.09 -5.57 -1.95
C ALA A 109 4.41 -6.13 -2.50
N TRP A 110 5.53 -5.55 -2.10
CA TRP A 110 6.86 -6.04 -2.46
C TRP A 110 7.12 -7.48 -1.95
N LEU A 111 6.84 -7.75 -0.68
CA LEU A 111 7.01 -9.08 -0.08
C LEU A 111 6.09 -10.11 -0.71
N LYS A 112 4.84 -9.75 -1.00
CA LYS A 112 3.86 -10.59 -1.69
C LYS A 112 4.35 -11.07 -3.07
N ARG A 113 5.06 -10.22 -3.80
CA ARG A 113 5.64 -10.56 -5.11
C ARG A 113 6.87 -11.47 -5.03
N GLY A 114 7.39 -11.76 -3.83
CA GLY A 114 8.63 -12.52 -3.66
C GLY A 114 9.90 -11.75 -4.01
N GLY A 115 9.81 -10.43 -4.10
CA GLY A 115 10.85 -9.55 -4.62
C GLY A 115 10.87 -9.53 -6.15
N PRO A 116 11.38 -8.50 -6.78
CA PRO A 116 11.45 -8.42 -8.22
C PRO A 116 12.77 -9.01 -8.75
N GLU A 117 12.73 -9.40 -10.00
CA GLU A 117 13.92 -9.71 -10.79
C GLU A 117 14.83 -8.49 -11.02
N HIS A 118 14.32 -7.28 -10.75
CA HIS A 118 15.00 -6.00 -10.99
C HIS A 118 15.00 -5.11 -9.75
N SER A 119 15.88 -4.10 -9.74
CA SER A 119 15.95 -3.10 -8.66
C SER A 119 14.63 -2.35 -8.50
N ALA A 120 14.15 -2.20 -7.27
CA ALA A 120 12.99 -1.39 -6.95
C ALA A 120 13.27 -0.44 -5.78
N VAL A 121 12.49 0.62 -5.71
CA VAL A 121 12.43 1.53 -4.57
C VAL A 121 11.06 1.36 -3.91
N VAL A 122 11.09 0.93 -2.66
CA VAL A 122 9.89 0.78 -1.83
C VAL A 122 9.80 2.00 -0.92
N LEU A 123 8.71 2.75 -1.04
CA LEU A 123 8.48 3.92 -0.19
C LEU A 123 7.78 3.49 1.10
N VAL A 124 8.48 3.62 2.22
CA VAL A 124 7.93 3.46 3.56
C VAL A 124 7.64 4.84 4.13
N THR A 125 6.38 5.09 4.49
CA THR A 125 5.91 6.41 4.92
C THR A 125 5.07 6.28 6.18
N GLY A 126 5.21 7.25 7.11
CA GLY A 126 4.46 7.23 8.35
C GLY A 126 4.94 6.17 9.35
N GLY A 127 5.08 6.59 10.61
CA GLY A 127 5.55 5.72 11.71
C GLY A 127 4.70 5.87 12.97
N ASN A 128 3.53 6.53 12.88
CA ASN A 128 2.64 6.73 14.02
C ASN A 128 1.73 5.51 14.20
N ILE A 129 2.34 4.37 14.55
CA ILE A 129 1.61 3.11 14.74
C ILE A 129 1.04 3.00 16.15
N ALA A 130 -0.20 2.52 16.28
CA ALA A 130 -0.80 2.21 17.55
C ALA A 130 -0.09 1.00 18.20
N PRO A 131 0.13 1.01 19.53
CA PRO A 131 0.89 -0.05 20.20
C PRO A 131 0.31 -1.45 20.05
N ASP A 132 -1.00 -1.57 20.04
CA ASP A 132 -1.73 -2.83 19.83
C ASP A 132 -1.54 -3.39 18.42
N VAL A 133 -1.54 -2.52 17.41
CA VAL A 133 -1.26 -2.91 16.02
C VAL A 133 0.19 -3.37 15.85
N LEU A 134 1.15 -2.68 16.48
CA LEU A 134 2.54 -3.12 16.47
C LEU A 134 2.70 -4.47 17.17
N GLN A 135 2.05 -4.65 18.31
CA GLN A 135 2.08 -5.91 19.04
C GLN A 135 1.48 -7.06 18.20
N ALA A 136 0.35 -6.83 17.52
CA ALA A 136 -0.25 -7.79 16.61
C ALA A 136 0.72 -8.18 15.49
N ALA A 137 1.36 -7.20 14.86
CA ALA A 137 2.36 -7.45 13.82
C ALA A 137 3.53 -8.32 14.32
N LEU A 138 4.10 -7.98 15.49
CA LEU A 138 5.22 -8.73 16.06
C LEU A 138 4.84 -10.16 16.51
N SER A 139 3.56 -10.40 16.79
CA SER A 139 3.06 -11.74 17.12
C SER A 139 3.05 -12.67 15.91
N ILE A 140 2.77 -12.15 14.71
CA ILE A 140 2.85 -12.91 13.44
C ILE A 140 4.28 -13.39 13.18
N SER A 141 5.27 -12.55 13.42
CA SER A 141 6.69 -12.91 13.22
C SER A 141 7.19 -14.03 14.13
N ARG A 142 6.55 -14.19 15.29
CA ARG A 142 6.91 -15.23 16.27
C ARG A 142 6.29 -16.60 15.98
N ASN A 143 5.26 -16.66 15.14
CA ASN A 143 4.52 -17.89 14.85
C ASN A 143 4.27 -18.06 13.34
N PRO A 144 5.32 -18.37 12.54
CA PRO A 144 5.21 -18.43 11.08
C PRO A 144 4.37 -19.61 10.55
N THR A 145 3.80 -20.46 11.43
CA THR A 145 3.07 -21.69 11.08
C THR A 145 1.56 -21.66 11.39
N ALA A 146 0.98 -20.52 11.75
CA ALA A 146 -0.47 -20.39 11.84
C ALA A 146 -1.07 -20.26 10.43
N GLU A 147 -1.26 -21.38 9.73
CA GLU A 147 -2.17 -21.44 8.59
C GLU A 147 -3.59 -21.08 9.05
N PRO A 148 -4.36 -20.32 8.26
CA PRO A 148 -5.75 -20.06 8.60
C PRO A 148 -6.52 -21.40 8.59
N GLU A 149 -7.12 -21.73 9.72
CA GLU A 149 -8.12 -22.79 9.77
C GLU A 149 -9.26 -22.45 8.81
N HIS A 150 -9.54 -23.37 7.91
CA HIS A 150 -10.58 -23.30 6.87
C HIS A 150 -12.00 -23.31 7.47
#